data_7cb2f66aa391812911b9b7645be54174
#
_entry.id   7cb2f66aa391812911b9b7645be54174
#
_cell.length_a   1.000
_cell.length_b   1.000
_cell.length_c   1.000
_cell.angle_alpha   90.00
_cell.angle_beta   90.00
_cell.angle_gamma   90.00
#
_symmetry.space_group_name_H-M   'P 1'
#
loop_
_entity.id
_entity.type
_entity.pdbx_description
1 polymer ?
#
loop_
_entity_poly.entity_id
_entity_poly.type
_entity_poly.pdbx_seq_one_letter_code
_entity_poly.pdbx_strand_id
1 'polypeptide(L)'
;MTSSGTLARTIWQFAQTAGDHNTDLADRAHMSPSTFRQHFRALTGVNPLQYQKQLRLHEARQLMLNENLDAGSAAARVGYESASQFSREYSRLFGAPPQRDIKRMRLNVNVA
;
A
#
# COMPACT_ATOMS: atom_id res chain seq x y z
N MET A 1 -12.70 5.31 22.95
CA MET A 1 -12.60 4.72 21.67
C MET A 1 -12.55 5.61 20.47
N THR A 2 -12.90 6.88 20.60
CA THR A 2 -12.84 7.82 19.49
C THR A 2 -11.42 7.98 18.93
N SER A 3 -10.38 7.89 19.79
CA SER A 3 -9.01 8.07 19.32
C SER A 3 -8.58 6.97 18.35
N SER A 4 -8.98 5.72 18.59
CA SER A 4 -8.65 4.63 17.69
C SER A 4 -9.33 4.79 16.33
N GLY A 5 -10.61 5.16 16.35
CA GLY A 5 -11.33 5.39 15.11
C GLY A 5 -10.77 6.57 14.33
N THR A 6 -10.38 7.64 15.02
CA THR A 6 -9.78 8.80 14.38
C THR A 6 -8.45 8.45 13.76
N LEU A 7 -7.63 7.68 14.47
CA LEU A 7 -6.33 7.26 13.96
C LEU A 7 -6.49 6.39 12.72
N ALA A 8 -7.41 5.44 12.73
CA ALA A 8 -7.65 4.58 11.58
C ALA A 8 -8.10 5.39 10.37
N ARG A 9 -8.97 6.39 10.57
CA ARG A 9 -9.42 7.25 9.50
C ARG A 9 -8.28 8.08 8.92
N THR A 10 -7.41 8.59 9.80
CA THR A 10 -6.25 9.37 9.36
C THR A 10 -5.32 8.51 8.49
N ILE A 11 -5.07 7.29 8.91
CA ILE A 11 -4.25 6.36 8.16
C ILE A 11 -4.87 6.07 6.80
N TRP A 12 -6.16 5.84 6.76
CA TRP A 12 -6.89 5.58 5.53
C TRP A 12 -6.77 6.76 4.58
N GLN A 13 -6.97 7.98 5.07
CA GLN A 13 -6.85 9.19 4.26
C GLN A 13 -5.43 9.36 3.72
N PHE A 14 -4.44 9.09 4.56
CA PHE A 14 -3.05 9.15 4.12
C PHE A 14 -2.79 8.17 2.97
N ALA A 15 -3.31 6.96 3.07
CA ALA A 15 -3.13 5.96 2.04
C ALA A 15 -3.68 6.41 0.69
N GLN A 16 -4.75 7.22 0.71
CA GLN A 16 -5.34 7.75 -0.52
C GLN A 16 -4.46 8.80 -1.17
N THR A 17 -3.68 9.53 -0.38
CA THR A 17 -2.85 10.62 -0.91
C THR A 17 -1.47 10.18 -1.36
N ALA A 18 -0.99 9.06 -0.87
CA ALA A 18 0.30 8.45 -1.23
C ALA A 18 1.51 9.40 -1.13
N GLY A 19 2.60 8.91 -0.60
CA GLY A 19 3.87 9.59 -0.70
C GLY A 19 4.35 10.35 0.51
N ASP A 20 3.57 10.43 1.56
CA ASP A 20 3.96 11.18 2.73
C ASP A 20 4.79 10.36 3.71
N HIS A 21 5.25 11.02 4.78
CA HIS A 21 6.12 10.46 5.79
C HIS A 21 5.39 10.21 7.09
N ASN A 22 6.00 9.38 7.97
CA ASN A 22 5.45 9.11 9.28
C ASN A 22 5.22 10.37 10.10
N THR A 23 6.08 11.37 9.94
CA THR A 23 5.95 12.62 10.65
C THR A 23 4.66 13.34 10.28
N ASP A 24 4.33 13.34 9.00
CA ASP A 24 3.12 13.99 8.53
C ASP A 24 1.87 13.30 9.09
N LEU A 25 1.87 11.98 9.10
CA LEU A 25 0.78 11.22 9.70
C LEU A 25 0.64 11.49 11.19
N ALA A 26 1.77 11.55 11.89
CA ALA A 26 1.78 11.82 13.33
C ALA A 26 1.20 13.20 13.61
N ASP A 27 1.53 14.19 12.80
CA ASP A 27 0.98 15.54 12.95
C ASP A 27 -0.53 15.53 12.77
N ARG A 28 -1.04 14.83 11.78
CA ARG A 28 -2.47 14.73 11.54
C ARG A 28 -3.20 14.04 12.69
N ALA A 29 -2.53 13.10 13.35
CA ALA A 29 -3.08 12.38 14.48
C ALA A 29 -2.85 13.09 15.80
N HIS A 30 -2.16 14.24 15.79
CA HIS A 30 -1.85 15.03 16.99
C HIS A 30 -1.02 14.24 18.01
N MET A 31 -0.02 13.51 17.55
CA MET A 31 0.86 12.77 18.43
C MET A 31 2.29 12.80 17.90
N SER A 32 3.26 12.48 18.76
CA SER A 32 4.64 12.40 18.34
C SER A 32 4.83 11.24 17.36
N PRO A 33 5.86 11.30 16.50
CA PRO A 33 6.12 10.19 15.58
C PRO A 33 6.30 8.84 16.29
N SER A 34 6.99 8.82 17.44
CA SER A 34 7.17 7.57 18.19
C SER A 34 5.85 7.02 18.70
N THR A 35 5.04 7.87 19.31
CA THR A 35 3.74 7.48 19.84
C THR A 35 2.83 7.00 18.70
N PHE A 36 2.84 7.72 17.59
CA PHE A 36 2.04 7.33 16.43
C PHE A 36 2.42 5.93 15.94
N ARG A 37 3.73 5.66 15.82
CA ARG A 37 4.19 4.34 15.37
C ARG A 37 3.76 3.22 16.30
N GLN A 38 3.80 3.46 17.62
CA GLN A 38 3.36 2.47 18.57
C GLN A 38 1.87 2.16 18.43
N HIS A 39 1.05 3.20 18.32
CA HIS A 39 -0.39 3.01 18.14
C HIS A 39 -0.71 2.34 16.81
N PHE A 40 -0.05 2.76 15.75
CA PHE A 40 -0.25 2.17 14.44
C PHE A 40 0.07 0.68 14.46
N ARG A 41 1.20 0.32 15.07
CA ARG A 41 1.63 -1.06 15.16
C ARG A 41 0.65 -1.90 15.98
N ALA A 42 0.12 -1.32 17.05
CA ALA A 42 -0.85 -2.01 17.88
C ALA A 42 -2.15 -2.28 17.11
N LEU A 43 -2.55 -1.37 16.23
CA LEU A 43 -3.79 -1.51 15.47
C LEU A 43 -3.65 -2.41 14.24
N THR A 44 -2.52 -2.34 13.55
CA THR A 44 -2.36 -2.99 12.25
C THR A 44 -1.37 -4.14 12.25
N GLY A 45 -0.50 -4.23 13.26
CA GLY A 45 0.55 -5.23 13.30
C GLY A 45 1.78 -4.87 12.47
N VAL A 46 1.75 -3.76 11.72
CA VAL A 46 2.86 -3.32 10.89
C VAL A 46 3.15 -1.86 11.16
N ASN A 47 4.35 -1.41 10.79
CA ASN A 47 4.65 0.01 10.93
C ASN A 47 4.04 0.79 9.76
N PRO A 48 3.89 2.13 9.90
CA PRO A 48 3.22 2.93 8.88
C PRO A 48 3.86 2.85 7.49
N LEU A 49 5.19 2.80 7.40
CA LEU A 49 5.85 2.73 6.11
C LEU A 49 5.55 1.42 5.40
N GLN A 50 5.56 0.30 6.11
CA GLN A 50 5.22 -0.99 5.53
C GLN A 50 3.77 -1.03 5.09
N TYR A 51 2.88 -0.47 5.90
CA TYR A 51 1.46 -0.40 5.55
C TYR A 51 1.26 0.41 4.29
N GLN A 52 1.94 1.56 4.19
CA GLN A 52 1.87 2.40 3.01
C GLN A 52 2.36 1.65 1.77
N LYS A 53 3.46 0.93 1.88
CA LYS A 53 3.98 0.13 0.77
C LYS A 53 2.98 -0.93 0.33
N GLN A 54 2.37 -1.61 1.28
CA GLN A 54 1.36 -2.62 0.96
C GLN A 54 0.18 -2.02 0.22
N LEU A 55 -0.29 -0.84 0.66
CA LEU A 55 -1.39 -0.17 0.00
C LEU A 55 -1.02 0.26 -1.42
N ARG A 56 0.21 0.74 -1.63
CA ARG A 56 0.68 1.08 -2.96
C ARG A 56 0.70 -0.15 -3.88
N LEU A 57 1.15 -1.28 -3.35
CA LEU A 57 1.19 -2.51 -4.13
C LEU A 57 -0.22 -2.99 -4.47
N HIS A 58 -1.16 -2.89 -3.54
CA HIS A 58 -2.55 -3.23 -3.82
C HIS A 58 -3.15 -2.28 -4.87
N GLU A 59 -2.85 -1.01 -4.79
CA GLU A 59 -3.33 -0.05 -5.78
C GLU A 59 -2.75 -0.35 -7.16
N ALA A 60 -1.45 -0.65 -7.24
CA ALA A 60 -0.84 -1.02 -8.50
C ALA A 60 -1.50 -2.26 -9.11
N ARG A 61 -1.82 -3.23 -8.25
CA ARG A 61 -2.53 -4.45 -8.69
C ARG A 61 -3.87 -4.10 -9.32
N GLN A 62 -4.64 -3.21 -8.68
CA GLN A 62 -5.92 -2.78 -9.21
C GLN A 62 -5.76 -2.05 -10.54
N LEU A 63 -4.74 -1.21 -10.66
CA LEU A 63 -4.47 -0.51 -11.91
C LEU A 63 -4.16 -1.48 -13.04
N MET A 64 -3.37 -2.50 -12.77
CA MET A 64 -3.04 -3.50 -13.77
C MET A 64 -4.28 -4.32 -14.17
N LEU A 65 -5.11 -4.66 -13.20
CA LEU A 65 -6.32 -5.45 -13.46
C LEU A 65 -7.40 -4.67 -14.18
N ASN A 66 -7.66 -3.46 -13.72
CA ASN A 66 -8.82 -2.69 -14.18
C ASN A 66 -8.52 -1.77 -15.35
N GLU A 67 -7.29 -1.24 -15.42
CA GLU A 67 -6.90 -0.30 -16.46
C GLU A 67 -5.91 -0.88 -17.45
N ASN A 68 -5.57 -2.16 -17.29
CA ASN A 68 -4.65 -2.87 -18.18
C ASN A 68 -3.27 -2.21 -18.28
N LEU A 69 -2.84 -1.56 -17.20
CA LEU A 69 -1.50 -0.98 -17.17
C LEU A 69 -0.47 -2.09 -17.08
N ASP A 70 0.67 -1.89 -17.73
CA ASP A 70 1.80 -2.78 -17.53
C ASP A 70 2.44 -2.54 -16.16
N ALA A 71 3.30 -3.46 -15.74
CA ALA A 71 3.90 -3.38 -14.42
C ALA A 71 4.72 -2.12 -14.22
N GLY A 72 5.47 -1.71 -15.23
CA GLY A 72 6.29 -0.49 -15.13
C GLY A 72 5.45 0.76 -14.98
N SER A 73 4.36 0.86 -15.73
CA SER A 73 3.46 2.01 -15.63
C SER A 73 2.74 2.03 -14.29
N ALA A 74 2.29 0.88 -13.82
CA ALA A 74 1.63 0.79 -12.53
C ALA A 74 2.58 1.18 -11.40
N ALA A 75 3.82 0.70 -11.47
CA ALA A 75 4.83 1.04 -10.47
C ALA A 75 5.06 2.56 -10.40
N ALA A 76 5.22 3.19 -11.55
CA ALA A 76 5.42 4.64 -11.61
C ALA A 76 4.22 5.38 -11.06
N ARG A 77 3.02 4.91 -11.39
CA ARG A 77 1.77 5.53 -10.96
C ARG A 77 1.63 5.58 -9.44
N VAL A 78 2.09 4.54 -8.76
CA VAL A 78 1.97 4.47 -7.31
C VAL A 78 3.23 4.95 -6.58
N GLY A 79 4.18 5.53 -7.31
CA GLY A 79 5.30 6.23 -6.70
C GLY A 79 6.59 5.43 -6.57
N TYR A 80 6.72 4.29 -7.23
CA TYR A 80 7.99 3.57 -7.24
C TYR A 80 8.93 4.16 -8.28
N GLU A 81 10.16 4.40 -7.88
CA GLU A 81 11.18 4.92 -8.79
C GLU A 81 11.89 3.82 -9.56
N SER A 82 11.88 2.60 -9.02
CA SER A 82 12.57 1.46 -9.62
C SER A 82 11.58 0.34 -9.88
N ALA A 83 11.48 -0.08 -11.14
CA ALA A 83 10.65 -1.23 -11.51
C ALA A 83 11.14 -2.51 -10.87
N SER A 84 12.46 -2.64 -10.68
CA SER A 84 13.04 -3.81 -10.02
C SER A 84 12.62 -3.90 -8.57
N GLN A 85 12.66 -2.78 -7.86
CA GLN A 85 12.23 -2.75 -6.48
C GLN A 85 10.75 -3.06 -6.36
N PHE A 86 9.95 -2.46 -7.24
CA PHE A 86 8.51 -2.74 -7.28
C PHE A 86 8.25 -4.22 -7.47
N SER A 87 8.91 -4.84 -8.43
CA SER A 87 8.71 -6.25 -8.73
C SER A 87 9.08 -7.15 -7.55
N ARG A 88 10.18 -6.83 -6.87
CA ARG A 88 10.60 -7.61 -5.70
C ARG A 88 9.61 -7.50 -4.55
N GLU A 89 9.17 -6.27 -4.26
CA GLU A 89 8.23 -6.06 -3.16
C GLU A 89 6.86 -6.64 -3.50
N TYR A 90 6.45 -6.52 -4.74
CA TYR A 90 5.20 -7.11 -5.21
C TYR A 90 5.24 -8.64 -5.03
N SER A 91 6.31 -9.27 -5.48
CA SER A 91 6.46 -10.72 -5.37
C SER A 91 6.46 -11.19 -3.92
N ARG A 92 7.07 -10.40 -3.05
CA ARG A 92 7.11 -10.74 -1.63
C ARG A 92 5.72 -10.69 -1.01
N LEU A 93 4.92 -9.71 -1.40
CA LEU A 93 3.57 -9.56 -0.84
C LEU A 93 2.58 -10.54 -1.45
N PHE A 94 2.59 -10.70 -2.76
CA PHE A 94 1.58 -11.48 -3.48
C PHE A 94 2.02 -12.87 -3.89
N GLY A 95 3.28 -13.21 -3.69
CA GLY A 95 3.79 -14.54 -3.98
C GLY A 95 4.16 -14.81 -5.42
N ALA A 96 4.08 -13.81 -6.31
CA ALA A 96 4.42 -13.95 -7.71
C ALA A 96 4.75 -12.59 -8.31
N PRO A 97 5.57 -12.52 -9.36
CA PRO A 97 5.84 -11.27 -10.06
C PRO A 97 4.56 -10.65 -10.62
N PRO A 98 4.54 -9.33 -10.83
CA PRO A 98 3.30 -8.64 -11.22
C PRO A 98 2.60 -9.24 -12.43
N GLN A 99 3.31 -9.48 -13.51
CA GLN A 99 2.69 -10.00 -14.73
C GLN A 99 2.08 -11.38 -14.52
N ARG A 100 2.81 -12.25 -13.82
CA ARG A 100 2.32 -13.61 -13.55
C ARG A 100 1.10 -13.57 -12.62
N ASP A 101 1.13 -12.71 -11.63
CA ASP A 101 0.02 -12.58 -10.69
C ASP A 101 -1.25 -12.11 -11.39
N ILE A 102 -1.13 -11.09 -12.24
CA ILE A 102 -2.27 -10.55 -12.98
C ILE A 102 -2.84 -11.61 -13.93
N LYS A 103 -1.97 -12.31 -14.63
CA LYS A 103 -2.41 -13.36 -15.54
C LYS A 103 -3.17 -14.44 -14.78
N ARG A 104 -2.65 -14.85 -13.63
CA ARG A 104 -3.30 -15.84 -12.79
C ARG A 104 -4.67 -15.36 -12.32
N MET A 105 -4.77 -14.11 -11.90
CA MET A 105 -6.03 -13.54 -11.44
C MET A 105 -7.07 -13.48 -12.56
N ARG A 106 -6.65 -13.14 -13.75
CA ARG A 106 -7.58 -13.10 -14.91
C ARG A 106 -8.08 -14.48 -15.27
N LEU A 107 -7.24 -15.48 -15.19
CA LEU A 107 -7.64 -16.85 -15.44
C LEU A 107 -8.67 -17.32 -14.40
N ASN A 108 -8.44 -16.99 -13.14
CA ASN A 108 -9.37 -17.37 -12.07
C ASN A 108 -10.75 -16.73 -12.26
N VAL A 109 -10.77 -15.47 -12.67
CA VAL A 109 -12.04 -14.76 -12.93
C VAL A 109 -12.77 -15.42 -14.09
N ASN A 110 -12.04 -15.81 -15.14
CA ASN A 110 -12.65 -16.41 -16.31
C ASN A 110 -13.19 -17.83 -16.03
N VAL A 111 -12.61 -18.51 -15.06
CA VAL A 111 -13.03 -19.86 -14.71
C VAL A 111 -14.26 -19.84 -13.79
N ALA A 112 -14.39 -18.79 -13.02
CA ALA A 112 -15.53 -18.66 -12.13
C ALA A 112 -16.79 -18.35 -12.93
#